data_c7deef66e39b441c6ad9bc189b39fcde
#
_entry.id   c7deef66e39b441c6ad9bc189b39fcde
#
_cell.length_a   1.000
_cell.length_b   1.000
_cell.length_c   1.000
_cell.angle_alpha   90.00
_cell.angle_beta   90.00
_cell.angle_gamma   90.00
#
_symmetry.space_group_name_H-M   'P 1'
#
loop_
_entity.id
_entity.type
_entity.pdbx_description
1 polymer ?
#
loop_
_entity_poly.entity_id
_entity_poly.type
_entity_poly.pdbx_seq_one_letter_code
_entity_poly.pdbx_strand_id
1 'polypeptide(L)'
;MNAPIPAFGELRASLLQRIVLGLVRIPPLYRGSLRPLWVKLLNALRPGPVDVESVFGRFRVYPTTNLVDSALLIHPCYNQEEIDFLKAGTAPGGTFVDVGANIGLYSVALGNFLKPGGRVVSIEPNPVCVG
;
A
#
# COMPACT_ATOMS: atom_id res chain seq x y z
N MET A 1 16.89 -9.87 -20.61
CA MET A 1 15.90 -8.83 -20.96
C MET A 1 14.80 -8.90 -19.92
N ASN A 2 14.64 -7.87 -19.08
CA ASN A 2 13.55 -7.83 -18.11
C ASN A 2 12.24 -7.59 -18.88
N ALA A 3 11.22 -8.38 -18.59
CA ALA A 3 9.89 -8.15 -19.16
C ALA A 3 9.42 -6.72 -18.80
N PRO A 4 8.71 -6.04 -19.70
CA PRO A 4 8.17 -4.72 -19.38
C PRO A 4 7.26 -4.77 -18.18
N ILE A 5 7.39 -3.79 -17.28
CA ILE A 5 6.52 -3.67 -16.11
C ILE A 5 5.09 -3.40 -16.61
N PRO A 6 4.09 -4.23 -16.26
CA PRO A 6 2.70 -4.01 -16.66
C PRO A 6 2.20 -2.62 -16.23
N ALA A 7 1.33 -1.99 -17.03
CA ALA A 7 0.72 -0.73 -16.66
C ALA A 7 -0.14 -0.88 -15.38
N PHE A 8 -0.30 0.22 -14.63
CA PHE A 8 -1.19 0.20 -13.46
C PHE A 8 -2.64 -0.09 -13.88
N GLY A 9 -3.26 -1.03 -13.22
CA GLY A 9 -4.61 -1.50 -13.53
C GLY A 9 -4.65 -2.83 -14.30
N GLU A 10 -3.53 -3.27 -14.87
CA GLU A 10 -3.45 -4.59 -15.53
C GLU A 10 -3.38 -5.74 -14.51
N LEU A 11 -2.90 -5.46 -13.30
CA LEU A 11 -2.77 -6.43 -12.22
C LEU A 11 -3.84 -6.27 -11.13
N ARG A 12 -5.04 -5.88 -11.49
CA ARG A 12 -6.16 -5.79 -10.55
C ARG A 12 -6.51 -7.13 -9.94
N ALA A 13 -7.04 -7.10 -8.72
CA ALA A 13 -7.54 -8.28 -8.05
C ALA A 13 -8.58 -9.01 -8.94
N SER A 14 -8.45 -10.33 -9.07
CA SER A 14 -9.42 -11.17 -9.79
C SER A 14 -10.81 -11.11 -9.13
N LEU A 15 -11.84 -11.55 -9.82
CA LEU A 15 -13.20 -11.57 -9.28
C LEU A 15 -13.27 -12.34 -7.95
N LEU A 16 -12.64 -13.51 -7.88
CA LEU A 16 -12.59 -14.32 -6.65
C LEU A 16 -11.83 -13.61 -5.52
N GLN A 17 -10.68 -12.98 -5.83
CA GLN A 17 -9.96 -12.19 -4.84
C GLN A 17 -10.81 -11.01 -4.33
N ARG A 18 -11.56 -10.34 -5.19
CA ARG A 18 -12.45 -9.23 -4.80
C ARG A 18 -13.57 -9.68 -3.87
N ILE A 19 -14.16 -10.87 -4.11
CA ILE A 19 -15.16 -11.47 -3.22
C ILE A 19 -14.54 -11.75 -1.85
N VAL A 20 -13.37 -12.40 -1.81
CA VAL A 20 -12.66 -12.69 -0.56
C VAL A 20 -12.29 -11.39 0.17
N LEU A 21 -11.77 -10.39 -0.52
CA LEU A 21 -11.45 -9.08 0.08
C LEU A 21 -12.70 -8.40 0.66
N GLY A 22 -13.84 -8.51 -0.02
CA GLY A 22 -15.12 -8.00 0.50
C GLY A 22 -15.50 -8.66 1.83
N LEU A 23 -15.35 -9.98 1.94
CA LEU A 23 -15.63 -10.73 3.17
C LEU A 23 -14.63 -10.39 4.28
N VAL A 24 -13.33 -10.39 3.96
CA VAL A 24 -12.27 -10.12 4.94
C VAL A 24 -12.39 -8.74 5.58
N ARG A 25 -12.89 -7.75 4.84
CA ARG A 25 -13.08 -6.37 5.33
C ARG A 25 -14.21 -6.22 6.35
N ILE A 26 -15.02 -7.28 6.57
CA ILE A 26 -16.07 -7.26 7.61
C ILE A 26 -15.42 -7.50 8.98
N PRO A 27 -15.59 -6.61 9.97
CA PRO A 27 -15.12 -6.88 11.33
C PRO A 27 -15.81 -8.12 11.93
N PRO A 28 -15.11 -9.01 12.64
CA PRO A 28 -13.69 -8.98 13.07
C PRO A 28 -12.72 -9.74 12.16
N LEU A 29 -13.13 -10.16 10.94
CA LEU A 29 -12.38 -11.09 10.07
C LEU A 29 -10.99 -10.58 9.66
N TYR A 30 -10.79 -9.27 9.60
CA TYR A 30 -9.49 -8.68 9.25
C TYR A 30 -8.50 -8.57 10.41
N ARG A 31 -8.94 -8.86 11.65
CA ARG A 31 -8.12 -8.63 12.86
C ARG A 31 -7.12 -9.75 13.11
N GLY A 32 -5.94 -9.36 13.61
CA GLY A 32 -4.99 -10.21 14.31
C GLY A 32 -4.44 -11.38 13.53
N SER A 33 -4.53 -12.56 14.09
CA SER A 33 -3.89 -13.80 13.63
C SER A 33 -4.44 -14.36 12.31
N LEU A 34 -5.58 -13.89 11.84
CA LEU A 34 -6.21 -14.37 10.59
C LEU A 34 -5.60 -13.76 9.32
N ARG A 35 -4.91 -12.62 9.42
CA ARG A 35 -4.30 -11.96 8.24
C ARG A 35 -3.41 -12.88 7.41
N PRO A 36 -2.47 -13.66 7.98
CA PRO A 36 -1.64 -14.56 7.19
C PRO A 36 -2.44 -15.61 6.42
N LEU A 37 -3.54 -16.09 6.98
CA LEU A 37 -4.43 -17.03 6.32
C LEU A 37 -5.10 -16.40 5.09
N TRP A 38 -5.62 -15.19 5.24
CA TRP A 38 -6.24 -14.46 4.14
C TRP A 38 -5.24 -14.13 3.03
N VAL A 39 -4.02 -13.73 3.38
CA VAL A 39 -2.95 -13.47 2.40
C VAL A 39 -2.60 -14.74 1.63
N LYS A 40 -2.48 -15.88 2.31
CA LYS A 40 -2.24 -17.17 1.66
C LYS A 40 -3.37 -17.54 0.70
N LEU A 41 -4.62 -17.37 1.11
CA LEU A 41 -5.78 -17.64 0.28
C LEU A 41 -5.82 -16.72 -0.96
N LEU A 42 -5.63 -15.42 -0.78
CA LEU A 42 -5.61 -14.45 -1.87
C LEU A 42 -4.49 -14.75 -2.87
N ASN A 43 -3.31 -15.12 -2.38
CA ASN A 43 -2.19 -15.50 -3.24
C ASN A 43 -2.41 -16.86 -3.95
N ALA A 44 -3.10 -17.80 -3.30
CA ALA A 44 -3.47 -19.08 -3.94
C ALA A 44 -4.49 -18.89 -5.07
N LEU A 45 -5.43 -17.95 -4.93
CA LEU A 45 -6.41 -17.62 -5.97
C LEU A 45 -5.78 -16.96 -7.20
N ARG A 46 -4.80 -16.09 -7.00
CA ARG A 46 -3.96 -15.48 -8.05
C ARG A 46 -2.62 -15.07 -7.46
N PRO A 47 -1.53 -15.77 -7.78
CA PRO A 47 -0.19 -15.43 -7.35
C PRO A 47 0.30 -14.11 -7.95
N GLY A 48 1.21 -13.45 -7.24
CA GLY A 48 1.93 -12.28 -7.72
C GLY A 48 1.35 -10.94 -7.25
N PRO A 49 1.82 -9.84 -7.85
CA PRO A 49 1.45 -8.50 -7.42
C PRO A 49 0.00 -8.15 -7.75
N VAL A 50 -0.54 -7.24 -6.95
CA VAL A 50 -1.91 -6.72 -7.09
C VAL A 50 -1.88 -5.20 -7.11
N ASP A 51 -2.54 -4.59 -8.09
CA ASP A 51 -2.74 -3.15 -8.13
C ASP A 51 -3.88 -2.75 -7.20
N VAL A 52 -3.57 -1.87 -6.25
CA VAL A 52 -4.50 -1.39 -5.21
C VAL A 52 -4.67 0.12 -5.35
N GLU A 53 -5.91 0.55 -5.44
CA GLU A 53 -6.28 1.96 -5.25
C GLU A 53 -6.60 2.17 -3.77
N SER A 54 -5.80 3.00 -3.10
CA SER A 54 -6.01 3.40 -1.71
C SER A 54 -6.52 4.84 -1.64
N VAL A 55 -6.94 5.26 -0.47
CA VAL A 55 -7.29 6.67 -0.21
C VAL A 55 -6.10 7.64 -0.35
N PHE A 56 -4.88 7.11 -0.34
CA PHE A 56 -3.64 7.88 -0.44
C PHE A 56 -3.08 7.96 -1.86
N GLY A 57 -3.41 6.98 -2.71
CA GLY A 57 -2.87 6.88 -4.06
C GLY A 57 -2.93 5.45 -4.62
N ARG A 58 -2.12 5.20 -5.64
CA ARG A 58 -2.05 3.94 -6.36
C ARG A 58 -0.80 3.18 -5.97
N PHE A 59 -0.95 1.89 -5.61
CA PHE A 59 0.14 1.04 -5.17
C PHE A 59 0.10 -0.29 -5.91
N ARG A 60 1.26 -0.81 -6.27
CA ARG A 60 1.42 -2.20 -6.66
C ARG A 60 2.00 -2.95 -5.48
N VAL A 61 1.19 -3.81 -4.88
CA VAL A 61 1.55 -4.52 -3.66
C VAL A 61 1.89 -5.98 -3.95
N TYR A 62 2.86 -6.50 -3.20
CA TYR A 62 3.29 -7.89 -3.20
C TYR A 62 2.90 -8.54 -1.87
N PRO A 63 1.69 -9.09 -1.73
CA PRO A 63 1.08 -9.39 -0.43
C PRO A 63 1.86 -10.36 0.44
N THR A 64 2.72 -11.18 -0.16
CA THR A 64 3.55 -12.18 0.54
C THR A 64 4.93 -11.67 0.94
N THR A 65 5.31 -10.45 0.54
CA THR A 65 6.66 -9.92 0.72
C THR A 65 6.82 -9.22 2.05
N ASN A 66 5.86 -8.36 2.43
CA ASN A 66 5.92 -7.62 3.69
C ASN A 66 4.53 -7.32 4.27
N LEU A 67 4.54 -6.81 5.51
CA LEU A 67 3.33 -6.50 6.28
C LEU A 67 2.52 -5.34 5.69
N VAL A 68 3.18 -4.31 5.18
CA VAL A 68 2.53 -3.10 4.65
C VAL A 68 1.76 -3.43 3.38
N ASP A 69 2.36 -4.20 2.48
CA ASP A 69 1.72 -4.70 1.26
C ASP A 69 0.44 -5.47 1.56
N SER A 70 0.53 -6.43 2.49
CA SER A 70 -0.62 -7.25 2.86
C SER A 70 -1.69 -6.44 3.60
N ALA A 71 -1.29 -5.48 4.42
CA ALA A 71 -2.19 -4.61 5.14
C ALA A 71 -2.95 -3.69 4.17
N LEU A 72 -2.25 -3.07 3.22
CA LEU A 72 -2.83 -2.16 2.24
C LEU A 72 -3.79 -2.88 1.27
N LEU A 73 -3.49 -4.14 0.91
CA LEU A 73 -4.41 -4.96 0.12
C LEU A 73 -5.74 -5.18 0.83
N ILE A 74 -5.71 -5.49 2.13
CA ILE A 74 -6.89 -5.76 2.94
C ILE A 74 -7.61 -4.46 3.31
N HIS A 75 -6.85 -3.43 3.70
CA HIS A 75 -7.33 -2.13 4.16
C HIS A 75 -6.75 -0.99 3.31
N PRO A 76 -7.45 -0.50 2.29
CA PRO A 76 -6.99 0.62 1.47
C PRO A 76 -6.76 1.94 2.24
N CYS A 77 -7.23 2.03 3.48
CA CYS A 77 -7.00 3.15 4.42
C CYS A 77 -6.05 2.78 5.56
N TYR A 78 -5.16 1.81 5.35
CA TYR A 78 -4.21 1.38 6.37
C TYR A 78 -3.35 2.55 6.89
N ASN A 79 -3.23 2.67 8.21
CA ASN A 79 -2.52 3.77 8.90
C ASN A 79 -3.11 5.18 8.64
N GLN A 80 -4.42 5.29 8.36
CA GLN A 80 -5.08 6.58 8.13
C GLN A 80 -4.84 7.58 9.27
N GLU A 81 -5.00 7.14 10.53
CA GLU A 81 -4.87 8.01 11.70
C GLU A 81 -3.45 8.58 11.85
N GLU A 82 -2.42 7.74 11.62
CA GLU A 82 -1.02 8.18 11.63
C GLU A 82 -0.74 9.18 10.50
N ILE A 83 -1.26 8.91 9.31
CA ILE A 83 -1.09 9.79 8.15
C ILE A 83 -1.78 11.14 8.39
N ASP A 84 -2.97 11.14 8.97
CA ASP A 84 -3.69 12.36 9.29
C ASP A 84 -2.98 13.17 10.39
N PHE A 85 -2.40 12.49 11.38
CA PHE A 85 -1.54 13.13 12.38
C PHE A 85 -0.30 13.79 11.75
N LEU A 86 0.38 13.08 10.85
CA LEU A 86 1.55 13.63 10.13
C LEU A 86 1.17 14.82 9.25
N LYS A 87 0.04 14.76 8.55
CA LYS A 87 -0.48 15.89 7.76
C LYS A 87 -0.74 17.12 8.64
N ALA A 88 -1.36 16.92 9.81
CA ALA A 88 -1.65 18.00 10.74
C ALA A 88 -0.37 18.67 11.30
N GLY A 89 0.72 17.90 11.44
CA GLY A 89 2.03 18.40 11.91
C GLY A 89 2.92 18.96 10.80
N THR A 90 2.54 18.84 9.54
CA THR A 90 3.39 19.24 8.40
C THR A 90 2.88 20.53 7.77
N ALA A 91 3.75 21.53 7.67
CA ALA A 91 3.39 22.81 7.06
C ALA A 91 3.16 22.67 5.54
N PRO A 92 2.14 23.33 4.97
CA PRO A 92 1.95 23.39 3.52
C PRO A 92 3.23 23.91 2.83
N GLY A 93 3.63 23.27 1.72
CA GLY A 93 4.86 23.62 1.01
C GLY A 93 6.15 23.18 1.71
N GLY A 94 6.06 22.52 2.86
CA GLY A 94 7.19 22.01 3.62
C GLY A 94 7.91 20.82 2.98
N THR A 95 8.91 20.30 3.70
CA THR A 95 9.63 19.08 3.30
C THR A 95 9.32 17.97 4.30
N PHE A 96 8.87 16.82 3.80
CA PHE A 96 8.69 15.60 4.57
C PHE A 96 9.82 14.62 4.24
N VAL A 97 10.48 14.08 5.28
CA VAL A 97 11.53 13.07 5.12
C VAL A 97 11.01 11.74 5.66
N ASP A 98 10.91 10.75 4.77
CA ASP A 98 10.42 9.40 5.05
C ASP A 98 11.62 8.44 5.14
N VAL A 99 12.01 8.08 6.37
CA VAL A 99 13.13 7.17 6.61
C VAL A 99 12.61 5.76 6.88
N GLY A 100 12.99 4.82 6.02
CA GLY A 100 12.40 3.48 5.97
C GLY A 100 11.09 3.48 5.19
N ALA A 101 11.06 4.16 4.05
CA ALA A 101 9.85 4.42 3.29
C ALA A 101 9.10 3.15 2.82
N ASN A 102 9.77 1.99 2.78
CA ASN A 102 9.20 0.73 2.32
C ASN A 102 8.56 0.91 0.92
N ILE A 103 7.28 0.59 0.74
CA ILE A 103 6.54 0.80 -0.52
C ILE A 103 6.12 2.26 -0.74
N GLY A 104 6.54 3.18 0.11
CA GLY A 104 6.26 4.60 -0.02
C GLY A 104 4.86 5.03 0.43
N LEU A 105 4.21 4.31 1.34
CA LEU A 105 2.85 4.64 1.80
C LEU A 105 2.76 6.08 2.33
N TYR A 106 3.63 6.44 3.26
CA TYR A 106 3.68 7.80 3.83
C TYR A 106 4.17 8.82 2.80
N SER A 107 5.18 8.46 2.02
CA SER A 107 5.72 9.30 0.94
C SER A 107 4.65 9.73 -0.06
N VAL A 108 3.82 8.79 -0.52
CA VAL A 108 2.72 9.08 -1.47
C VAL A 108 1.63 9.91 -0.80
N ALA A 109 1.22 9.54 0.43
CA ALA A 109 0.18 10.24 1.17
C ALA A 109 0.55 11.70 1.46
N LEU A 110 1.78 11.93 1.95
CA LEU A 110 2.29 13.28 2.26
C LEU A 110 2.62 14.06 0.98
N GLY A 111 3.15 13.39 -0.06
CA GLY A 111 3.41 14.01 -1.35
C GLY A 111 2.14 14.57 -2.01
N ASN A 112 1.04 13.85 -1.92
CA ASN A 112 -0.26 14.33 -2.40
C ASN A 112 -0.81 15.49 -1.55
N PHE A 113 -0.55 15.50 -0.24
CA PHE A 113 -0.96 16.57 0.67
C PHE A 113 -0.14 17.85 0.49
N LEU A 114 1.19 17.72 0.31
CA LEU A 114 2.13 18.86 0.27
C LEU A 114 2.08 19.69 -1.02
N LYS A 115 1.38 19.24 -2.06
CA LYS A 115 1.23 19.98 -3.33
C LYS A 115 0.37 21.24 -3.14
N PRO A 116 0.71 22.35 -3.86
CA PRO A 116 1.90 22.62 -4.65
C PRO A 116 3.08 23.14 -3.81
N GLY A 117 4.29 22.89 -4.26
CA GLY A 117 5.53 23.48 -3.71
C GLY A 117 6.20 22.70 -2.59
N GLY A 118 5.53 21.68 -2.02
CA GLY A 118 6.15 20.81 -1.03
C GLY A 118 7.06 19.74 -1.62
N ARG A 119 7.89 19.14 -0.77
CA ARG A 119 8.87 18.13 -1.15
C ARG A 119 8.78 16.92 -0.25
N VAL A 120 8.92 15.72 -0.82
CA VAL A 120 9.12 14.46 -0.09
C VAL A 120 10.49 13.89 -0.42
N VAL A 121 11.23 13.48 0.60
CA VAL A 121 12.49 12.76 0.48
C VAL A 121 12.29 11.38 1.09
N SER A 122 12.31 10.33 0.28
CA SER A 122 12.13 8.94 0.71
C SER A 122 13.48 8.24 0.74
N ILE A 123 13.77 7.58 1.86
CA ILE A 123 15.00 6.81 2.07
C ILE A 123 14.60 5.37 2.41
N GLU A 124 14.93 4.44 1.51
CA GLU A 124 14.65 3.01 1.72
C GLU A 124 15.88 2.18 1.31
N PRO A 125 16.51 1.45 2.27
CA PRO A 125 17.70 0.65 1.98
C PRO A 125 17.39 -0.67 1.28
N ASN A 126 16.12 -1.16 1.32
CA ASN A 126 15.77 -2.42 0.71
C ASN A 126 15.44 -2.21 -0.79
N PRO A 127 16.29 -2.70 -1.71
CA PRO A 127 16.09 -2.49 -3.15
C PRO A 127 14.81 -3.14 -3.68
N VAL A 128 14.26 -4.14 -2.99
CA VAL A 128 13.01 -4.79 -3.37
C VAL A 128 11.80 -3.85 -3.22
N CYS A 129 11.89 -2.89 -2.31
CA CYS A 129 10.82 -1.92 -2.06
C CYS A 129 10.91 -0.68 -2.97
N VAL A 130 12.07 -0.44 -3.60
CA VAL A 130 12.31 0.78 -4.40
C VAL A 130 11.92 0.58 -5.88
N GLY A 131 11.82 -0.64 -6.36
CA GLY A 131 11.23 -1.05 -7.64
C GLY A 131 12.05 -0.68 -8.87
#